data_5f837e3df390fe8a7c398d00159f65d2
#
_entry.id   5f837e3df390fe8a7c398d00159f65d2
#
_cell.length_a   1.000
_cell.length_b   1.000
_cell.length_c   1.000
_cell.angle_alpha   90.00
_cell.angle_beta   90.00
_cell.angle_gamma   90.00
#
_symmetry.space_group_name_H-M   'P 1'
#
loop_
_entity.id
_entity.type
_entity.pdbx_description
1 polymer ?
#
loop_
_entity_poly.entity_id
_entity_poly.type
_entity_poly.pdbx_seq_one_letter_code
_entity_poly.pdbx_strand_id
1 'polypeptide(L)'
;MSTPVTRKPQQPYVENVAQIKVLGIGGGGSNAVNRMIEAGIQGVEFVAINTDAQALMLSQAPHRMRIGDKLTKGLGSGGNPEIGEKAAEESEEEIKALIKGADMVFVTAGIGGGTGTGAAPVIARVSREMGSLTIGVVTRPFSFEGTRRNRAADEGITRLKDHVDTMIVIPNDRLLQVVDKKASVESAFAVADDVLRQGIQGISELITVPGLINLDFADVRTIMSDGGAALMAIGRARGENRAQQAAEQAIHSALLDVSIEGAQGILFNVTGGSDMTLFEVNEAAEIVRASAHPDANIIFGAVIDPSMADEIRITVIATGFDAAHMQRRPATTAAQSTRLDGRQQSSQPAPTGQTIPFPSRTFKREDLDVPAFIRKRVNEK
;
A
#
# COMPACT_ATOMS: atom_id res chain seq x y z
N MET A 1 66.66 2.87 22.72
CA MET A 1 65.76 1.67 22.86
C MET A 1 64.35 2.21 22.88
N SER A 2 63.62 2.11 21.74
CA SER A 2 62.25 2.57 21.60
C SER A 2 61.31 1.45 21.95
N THR A 3 60.47 1.65 22.94
CA THR A 3 59.43 0.68 23.37
C THR A 3 58.37 0.57 22.27
N PRO A 4 57.95 -0.66 21.88
CA PRO A 4 56.91 -0.85 20.91
C PRO A 4 55.55 -0.44 21.50
N VAL A 5 54.84 0.44 20.83
CA VAL A 5 53.43 0.80 21.13
C VAL A 5 52.57 -0.39 20.73
N THR A 6 52.12 -1.16 21.70
CA THR A 6 51.10 -2.19 21.50
C THR A 6 49.77 -1.53 21.17
N ARG A 7 49.33 -1.56 19.88
CA ARG A 7 47.97 -1.21 19.49
C ARG A 7 47.03 -2.24 20.12
N LYS A 8 46.09 -1.77 20.95
CA LYS A 8 44.94 -2.59 21.40
C LYS A 8 44.18 -3.06 20.18
N PRO A 9 43.71 -4.31 20.12
CA PRO A 9 42.84 -4.76 19.07
C PRO A 9 41.59 -3.84 19.06
N GLN A 10 41.33 -3.17 17.92
CA GLN A 10 40.09 -2.51 17.73
C GLN A 10 38.97 -3.54 17.76
N GLN A 11 38.06 -3.41 18.71
CA GLN A 11 36.81 -4.16 18.70
C GLN A 11 36.15 -3.90 17.36
N PRO A 12 35.58 -4.91 16.67
CA PRO A 12 34.84 -4.69 15.47
C PRO A 12 33.73 -3.68 15.78
N TYR A 13 33.68 -2.60 15.03
CA TYR A 13 32.60 -1.61 15.07
C TYR A 13 31.33 -2.37 14.67
N VAL A 14 30.53 -2.77 15.62
CA VAL A 14 29.20 -3.31 15.35
C VAL A 14 28.36 -2.10 14.97
N GLU A 15 28.22 -1.87 13.69
CA GLU A 15 27.21 -0.94 13.19
C GLU A 15 25.85 -1.43 13.70
N ASN A 16 25.22 -0.65 14.57
CA ASN A 16 23.83 -0.87 14.96
C ASN A 16 22.95 -0.48 13.78
N VAL A 17 22.80 -1.38 12.82
CA VAL A 17 21.85 -1.23 11.73
C VAL A 17 20.45 -1.41 12.30
N ALA A 18 19.53 -0.49 12.02
CA ALA A 18 18.15 -0.57 12.46
C ALA A 18 17.52 -1.92 12.06
N GLN A 19 16.91 -2.60 13.02
CA GLN A 19 16.24 -3.87 12.79
C GLN A 19 14.83 -3.62 12.20
N ILE A 20 14.67 -3.91 10.92
CA ILE A 20 13.43 -3.69 10.18
C ILE A 20 12.74 -5.03 9.94
N LYS A 21 11.45 -5.13 10.33
CA LYS A 21 10.63 -6.31 10.05
C LYS A 21 9.46 -5.95 9.15
N VAL A 22 9.18 -6.83 8.19
CA VAL A 22 8.05 -6.72 7.28
C VAL A 22 7.09 -7.88 7.54
N LEU A 23 5.93 -7.57 8.10
CA LEU A 23 4.91 -8.53 8.48
C LEU A 23 3.81 -8.57 7.41
N GLY A 24 3.79 -9.63 6.60
CA GLY A 24 2.75 -9.88 5.59
C GLY A 24 1.57 -10.62 6.20
N ILE A 25 0.43 -9.92 6.37
CA ILE A 25 -0.72 -10.43 7.12
C ILE A 25 -1.84 -10.87 6.19
N GLY A 26 -2.26 -12.12 6.32
CA GLY A 26 -3.27 -12.73 5.45
C GLY A 26 -2.74 -13.02 4.04
N GLY A 27 -3.61 -13.43 3.12
CA GLY A 27 -3.21 -13.82 1.76
C GLY A 27 -2.53 -12.70 0.99
N GLY A 28 -3.12 -11.52 0.92
CA GLY A 28 -2.55 -10.38 0.18
C GLY A 28 -1.22 -9.93 0.76
N GLY A 29 -1.07 -9.84 2.09
CA GLY A 29 0.19 -9.50 2.73
C GLY A 29 1.29 -10.55 2.48
N SER A 30 0.94 -11.84 2.54
CA SER A 30 1.87 -12.92 2.24
C SER A 30 2.34 -12.89 0.78
N ASN A 31 1.45 -12.58 -0.17
CA ASN A 31 1.81 -12.43 -1.58
C ASN A 31 2.75 -11.25 -1.81
N ALA A 32 2.47 -10.11 -1.16
CA ALA A 32 3.36 -8.95 -1.23
C ALA A 32 4.76 -9.28 -0.68
N VAL A 33 4.85 -9.98 0.45
CA VAL A 33 6.13 -10.45 1.02
C VAL A 33 6.86 -11.38 0.06
N ASN A 34 6.18 -12.33 -0.59
CA ASN A 34 6.81 -13.21 -1.57
C ASN A 34 7.44 -12.41 -2.70
N ARG A 35 6.74 -11.39 -3.23
CA ARG A 35 7.29 -10.51 -4.28
C ARG A 35 8.48 -9.68 -3.82
N MET A 36 8.48 -9.26 -2.55
CA MET A 36 9.63 -8.54 -1.97
C MET A 36 10.86 -9.42 -1.90
N ILE A 37 10.68 -10.69 -1.53
CA ILE A 37 11.75 -11.70 -1.49
C ILE A 37 12.26 -12.01 -2.90
N GLU A 38 11.36 -12.21 -3.87
CA GLU A 38 11.70 -12.44 -5.28
C GLU A 38 12.46 -11.25 -5.90
N ALA A 39 12.12 -10.03 -5.49
CA ALA A 39 12.81 -8.82 -5.91
C ALA A 39 14.16 -8.60 -5.20
N GLY A 40 14.52 -9.46 -4.24
CA GLY A 40 15.82 -9.42 -3.58
C GLY A 40 16.01 -8.25 -2.62
N ILE A 41 14.94 -7.72 -2.01
CA ILE A 41 15.07 -6.64 -1.02
C ILE A 41 15.91 -7.11 0.16
N GLN A 42 16.94 -6.35 0.51
CA GLN A 42 17.91 -6.67 1.55
C GLN A 42 17.71 -5.80 2.80
N GLY A 43 18.30 -6.20 3.92
CA GLY A 43 18.33 -5.41 5.15
C GLY A 43 17.03 -5.44 5.95
N VAL A 44 16.07 -6.30 5.58
CA VAL A 44 14.79 -6.48 6.28
C VAL A 44 14.50 -7.95 6.57
N GLU A 45 13.82 -8.21 7.66
CA GLU A 45 13.36 -9.56 8.04
C GLU A 45 11.91 -9.74 7.60
N PHE A 46 11.66 -10.76 6.79
CA PHE A 46 10.31 -11.04 6.25
C PHE A 46 9.61 -12.10 7.09
N VAL A 47 8.34 -11.81 7.41
CA VAL A 47 7.46 -12.71 8.15
C VAL A 47 6.10 -12.79 7.45
N ALA A 48 5.60 -14.00 7.21
CA ALA A 48 4.23 -14.23 6.78
C ALA A 48 3.36 -14.67 7.96
N ILE A 49 2.24 -13.98 8.17
CA ILE A 49 1.29 -14.25 9.26
C ILE A 49 -0.09 -14.55 8.66
N ASN A 50 -0.66 -15.71 8.97
CA ASN A 50 -1.97 -16.08 8.44
C ASN A 50 -2.72 -17.04 9.38
N THR A 51 -4.04 -17.08 9.25
CA THR A 51 -4.92 -18.10 9.86
C THR A 51 -5.08 -19.35 8.99
N ASP A 52 -4.64 -19.29 7.72
CA ASP A 52 -4.70 -20.37 6.74
C ASP A 52 -3.34 -21.05 6.61
N ALA A 53 -3.28 -22.32 7.04
CA ALA A 53 -2.07 -23.12 7.00
C ALA A 53 -1.59 -23.41 5.56
N GLN A 54 -2.50 -23.59 4.61
CA GLN A 54 -2.15 -23.87 3.22
C GLN A 54 -1.49 -22.64 2.56
N ALA A 55 -2.06 -21.45 2.80
CA ALA A 55 -1.47 -20.22 2.32
C ALA A 55 -0.06 -19.98 2.89
N LEU A 56 0.17 -20.31 4.17
CA LEU A 56 1.50 -20.22 4.78
C LEU A 56 2.52 -21.21 4.20
N MET A 57 2.08 -22.40 3.80
CA MET A 57 2.96 -23.38 3.15
C MET A 57 3.50 -22.88 1.81
N LEU A 58 2.73 -22.04 1.10
CA LEU A 58 3.11 -21.45 -0.18
C LEU A 58 3.96 -20.18 -0.03
N SER A 59 4.08 -19.65 1.18
CA SER A 59 4.87 -18.45 1.43
C SER A 59 6.38 -18.74 1.33
N GLN A 60 7.11 -17.81 0.72
CA GLN A 60 8.58 -17.83 0.63
C GLN A 60 9.24 -17.17 1.84
N ALA A 61 8.45 -16.57 2.76
CA ALA A 61 8.99 -15.92 3.94
C ALA A 61 9.80 -16.89 4.80
N PRO A 62 10.99 -16.50 5.26
CA PRO A 62 11.82 -17.33 6.15
C PRO A 62 11.12 -17.62 7.47
N HIS A 63 10.34 -16.65 7.96
CA HIS A 63 9.52 -16.79 9.15
C HIS A 63 8.04 -16.85 8.79
N ARG A 64 7.38 -17.91 9.23
CA ARG A 64 5.96 -18.15 8.96
C ARG A 64 5.25 -18.41 10.27
N MET A 65 4.22 -17.62 10.57
CA MET A 65 3.48 -17.69 11.80
C MET A 65 2.00 -17.94 11.53
N ARG A 66 1.47 -19.04 12.06
CA ARG A 66 0.05 -19.30 12.05
C ARG A 66 -0.57 -18.71 13.31
N ILE A 67 -1.65 -17.95 13.17
CA ILE A 67 -2.39 -17.32 14.26
C ILE A 67 -3.77 -17.96 14.42
N GLY A 68 -4.28 -18.01 15.65
CA GLY A 68 -5.62 -18.49 15.97
C GLY A 68 -5.77 -19.98 15.79
N ASP A 69 -4.85 -20.77 16.23
CA ASP A 69 -4.82 -22.23 16.08
C ASP A 69 -6.03 -22.93 16.68
N LYS A 70 -6.51 -22.48 17.83
CA LYS A 70 -7.70 -23.04 18.48
C LYS A 70 -8.98 -22.61 17.78
N LEU A 71 -9.00 -21.34 17.33
CA LEU A 71 -10.18 -20.72 16.71
C LEU A 71 -10.42 -21.20 15.28
N THR A 72 -9.36 -21.20 14.44
CA THR A 72 -9.49 -21.47 13.00
C THR A 72 -9.05 -22.85 12.58
N LYS A 73 -8.25 -23.53 13.40
CA LYS A 73 -7.66 -24.85 13.12
C LYS A 73 -6.89 -24.88 11.79
N GLY A 74 -6.35 -23.73 11.36
CA GLY A 74 -5.62 -23.60 10.10
C GLY A 74 -6.49 -23.51 8.84
N LEU A 75 -7.81 -23.36 8.97
CA LEU A 75 -8.75 -23.29 7.84
C LEU A 75 -9.04 -21.85 7.37
N GLY A 76 -8.35 -20.87 7.93
CA GLY A 76 -8.55 -19.45 7.62
C GLY A 76 -9.71 -18.82 8.38
N SER A 77 -9.92 -17.52 8.17
CA SER A 77 -10.96 -16.71 8.84
C SER A 77 -12.29 -16.66 8.09
N GLY A 78 -12.42 -17.33 6.93
CA GLY A 78 -13.66 -17.34 6.13
C GLY A 78 -14.13 -15.96 5.66
N GLY A 79 -13.21 -14.99 5.50
CA GLY A 79 -13.54 -13.62 5.10
C GLY A 79 -14.20 -12.79 6.22
N ASN A 80 -14.17 -13.26 7.48
CA ASN A 80 -14.69 -12.53 8.63
C ASN A 80 -13.55 -11.85 9.41
N PRO A 81 -13.52 -10.49 9.47
CA PRO A 81 -12.50 -9.74 10.20
C PRO A 81 -12.48 -10.01 11.71
N GLU A 82 -13.66 -10.24 12.35
CA GLU A 82 -13.70 -10.53 13.78
C GLU A 82 -12.98 -11.84 14.14
N ILE A 83 -13.00 -12.83 13.23
CA ILE A 83 -12.25 -14.08 13.41
C ILE A 83 -10.74 -13.80 13.26
N GLY A 84 -10.36 -12.94 12.31
CA GLY A 84 -8.97 -12.52 12.14
C GLY A 84 -8.42 -11.78 13.36
N GLU A 85 -9.20 -10.89 13.94
CA GLU A 85 -8.90 -10.15 15.16
C GLU A 85 -8.68 -11.09 16.36
N LYS A 86 -9.66 -11.93 16.66
CA LYS A 86 -9.57 -12.92 17.75
C LYS A 86 -8.43 -13.91 17.56
N ALA A 87 -8.11 -14.28 16.31
CA ALA A 87 -6.97 -15.13 16.00
C ALA A 87 -5.63 -14.45 16.33
N ALA A 88 -5.52 -13.14 16.10
CA ALA A 88 -4.33 -12.38 16.47
C ALA A 88 -4.24 -12.19 17.99
N GLU A 89 -5.36 -11.92 18.66
CA GLU A 89 -5.42 -11.83 20.13
C GLU A 89 -5.04 -13.17 20.81
N GLU A 90 -5.51 -14.30 20.26
CA GLU A 90 -5.13 -15.63 20.76
C GLU A 90 -3.61 -15.85 20.72
N SER A 91 -2.94 -15.30 19.69
CA SER A 91 -1.51 -15.49 19.44
C SER A 91 -0.66 -14.25 19.84
N GLU A 92 -1.16 -13.39 20.73
CA GLU A 92 -0.51 -12.10 21.04
C GLU A 92 0.91 -12.28 21.61
N GLU A 93 1.14 -13.26 22.44
CA GLU A 93 2.45 -13.52 23.05
C GLU A 93 3.50 -13.99 22.01
N GLU A 94 3.07 -14.80 21.05
CA GLU A 94 3.93 -15.20 19.93
C GLU A 94 4.24 -14.02 19.01
N ILE A 95 3.27 -13.14 18.79
CA ILE A 95 3.43 -11.90 18.01
C ILE A 95 4.44 -10.98 18.71
N LYS A 96 4.33 -10.80 20.04
CA LYS A 96 5.31 -10.03 20.84
C LYS A 96 6.72 -10.62 20.70
N ALA A 97 6.86 -11.94 20.83
CA ALA A 97 8.16 -12.60 20.69
C ALA A 97 8.76 -12.39 19.29
N LEU A 98 7.93 -12.40 18.25
CA LEU A 98 8.32 -12.17 16.86
C LEU A 98 8.80 -10.73 16.60
N ILE A 99 8.11 -9.74 17.17
CA ILE A 99 8.40 -8.31 16.97
C ILE A 99 9.59 -7.85 17.84
N LYS A 100 9.90 -8.57 18.90
CA LYS A 100 10.93 -8.18 19.87
C LYS A 100 12.25 -7.77 19.22
N GLY A 101 12.73 -6.58 19.59
CA GLY A 101 14.00 -6.03 19.11
C GLY A 101 13.92 -5.35 17.75
N ALA A 102 12.73 -5.24 17.15
CA ALA A 102 12.56 -4.46 15.95
C ALA A 102 12.52 -2.95 16.26
N ASP A 103 13.31 -2.15 15.53
CA ASP A 103 13.26 -0.69 15.57
C ASP A 103 12.11 -0.15 14.72
N MET A 104 11.80 -0.86 13.61
CA MET A 104 10.73 -0.54 12.68
C MET A 104 9.97 -1.80 12.25
N VAL A 105 8.65 -1.68 12.15
CA VAL A 105 7.76 -2.75 11.70
C VAL A 105 6.84 -2.24 10.60
N PHE A 106 6.91 -2.88 9.44
CA PHE A 106 5.93 -2.71 8.39
C PHE A 106 4.82 -3.74 8.56
N VAL A 107 3.58 -3.25 8.67
CA VAL A 107 2.36 -4.06 8.68
C VAL A 107 1.75 -3.99 7.30
N THR A 108 1.92 -5.05 6.49
CA THR A 108 1.38 -5.08 5.12
C THR A 108 0.25 -6.09 4.98
N ALA A 109 -0.86 -5.64 4.39
CA ALA A 109 -2.05 -6.46 4.22
C ALA A 109 -2.93 -5.96 3.06
N GLY A 110 -3.63 -6.90 2.42
CA GLY A 110 -4.80 -6.56 1.60
C GLY A 110 -6.03 -6.45 2.51
N ILE A 111 -6.53 -5.24 2.68
CA ILE A 111 -7.69 -4.98 3.55
C ILE A 111 -9.00 -5.30 2.81
N GLY A 112 -10.02 -5.74 3.53
CA GLY A 112 -11.33 -6.18 2.99
C GLY A 112 -11.54 -7.70 3.07
N GLY A 113 -10.47 -8.46 3.37
CA GLY A 113 -10.55 -9.88 3.73
C GLY A 113 -10.81 -10.10 5.23
N GLY A 114 -10.67 -11.34 5.68
CA GLY A 114 -10.84 -11.66 7.11
C GLY A 114 -9.55 -11.46 7.90
N THR A 115 -8.50 -12.24 7.60
CA THR A 115 -7.26 -12.24 8.38
C THR A 115 -6.54 -10.89 8.34
N GLY A 116 -6.27 -10.35 7.12
CA GLY A 116 -5.57 -9.08 6.98
C GLY A 116 -6.31 -7.93 7.68
N THR A 117 -7.63 -7.84 7.48
CA THR A 117 -8.46 -6.76 8.04
C THR A 117 -8.56 -6.82 9.56
N GLY A 118 -8.70 -8.03 10.12
CA GLY A 118 -8.90 -8.19 11.56
C GLY A 118 -7.60 -8.24 12.35
N ALA A 119 -6.58 -8.96 11.85
CA ALA A 119 -5.32 -9.14 12.57
C ALA A 119 -4.36 -7.95 12.48
N ALA A 120 -4.37 -7.19 11.36
CA ALA A 120 -3.44 -6.09 11.19
C ALA A 120 -3.53 -5.02 12.31
N PRO A 121 -4.73 -4.56 12.75
CA PRO A 121 -4.82 -3.61 13.85
C PRO A 121 -4.26 -4.15 15.17
N VAL A 122 -4.50 -5.42 15.49
CA VAL A 122 -3.97 -6.06 16.72
C VAL A 122 -2.44 -6.13 16.67
N ILE A 123 -1.88 -6.58 15.56
CA ILE A 123 -0.44 -6.69 15.37
C ILE A 123 0.23 -5.31 15.41
N ALA A 124 -0.38 -4.31 14.80
CA ALA A 124 0.11 -2.93 14.82
C ALA A 124 0.10 -2.36 16.25
N ARG A 125 -0.96 -2.58 17.01
CA ARG A 125 -1.05 -2.20 18.43
C ARG A 125 0.10 -2.81 19.24
N VAL A 126 0.30 -4.12 19.11
CA VAL A 126 1.38 -4.83 19.79
C VAL A 126 2.76 -4.26 19.41
N SER A 127 2.96 -3.94 18.13
CA SER A 127 4.21 -3.35 17.64
C SER A 127 4.49 -1.99 18.26
N ARG A 128 3.49 -1.09 18.31
CA ARG A 128 3.63 0.23 18.96
C ARG A 128 3.85 0.11 20.47
N GLU A 129 3.15 -0.78 21.16
CA GLU A 129 3.34 -1.05 22.58
C GLU A 129 4.77 -1.51 22.91
N MET A 130 5.42 -2.18 21.97
CA MET A 130 6.83 -2.60 22.10
C MET A 130 7.83 -1.49 21.75
N GLY A 131 7.38 -0.30 21.31
CA GLY A 131 8.22 0.86 21.01
C GLY A 131 8.80 0.88 19.60
N SER A 132 8.39 -0.04 18.72
CA SER A 132 8.80 -0.03 17.30
C SER A 132 8.06 1.04 16.53
N LEU A 133 8.75 1.74 15.63
CA LEU A 133 8.10 2.60 14.64
C LEU A 133 7.22 1.73 13.73
N THR A 134 5.91 1.92 13.78
CA THR A 134 4.96 1.03 13.11
C THR A 134 4.31 1.71 11.92
N ILE A 135 4.55 1.18 10.73
CA ILE A 135 4.04 1.73 9.46
C ILE A 135 3.09 0.72 8.82
N GLY A 136 1.84 1.14 8.61
CA GLY A 136 0.86 0.38 7.85
C GLY A 136 0.99 0.67 6.35
N VAL A 137 1.22 -0.36 5.53
CA VAL A 137 1.23 -0.26 4.06
C VAL A 137 0.22 -1.26 3.52
N VAL A 138 -0.96 -0.78 3.16
CA VAL A 138 -2.10 -1.65 2.88
C VAL A 138 -2.80 -1.29 1.58
N THR A 139 -3.42 -2.30 0.95
CA THR A 139 -4.25 -2.10 -0.23
C THR A 139 -5.73 -2.10 0.11
N ARG A 140 -6.48 -1.23 -0.55
CA ARG A 140 -7.96 -1.24 -0.56
C ARG A 140 -8.45 -2.06 -1.75
N PRO A 141 -9.49 -2.92 -1.59
CA PRO A 141 -9.94 -3.81 -2.65
C PRO A 141 -10.43 -3.05 -3.88
N PHE A 142 -10.40 -3.72 -5.02
CA PHE A 142 -11.06 -3.24 -6.23
C PHE A 142 -12.58 -3.14 -6.04
N SER A 143 -13.22 -2.19 -6.72
CA SER A 143 -14.67 -2.02 -6.67
C SER A 143 -15.43 -3.26 -7.13
N PHE A 144 -14.89 -4.03 -8.09
CA PHE A 144 -15.50 -5.27 -8.56
C PHE A 144 -15.49 -6.41 -7.55
N GLU A 145 -14.67 -6.34 -6.48
CA GLU A 145 -14.66 -7.32 -5.39
C GLU A 145 -15.91 -7.24 -4.50
N GLY A 146 -16.70 -6.20 -4.65
CA GLY A 146 -18.03 -6.04 -4.09
C GLY A 146 -18.10 -5.17 -2.83
N THR A 147 -19.30 -4.65 -2.57
CA THR A 147 -19.58 -3.66 -1.52
C THR A 147 -19.31 -4.17 -0.11
N ARG A 148 -19.53 -5.47 0.15
CA ARG A 148 -19.23 -6.08 1.45
C ARG A 148 -17.73 -5.97 1.79
N ARG A 149 -16.88 -6.28 0.80
CA ARG A 149 -15.43 -6.23 0.94
C ARG A 149 -14.92 -4.80 1.13
N ASN A 150 -15.47 -3.87 0.36
CA ASN A 150 -15.13 -2.45 0.48
C ASN A 150 -15.54 -1.87 1.84
N ARG A 151 -16.73 -2.22 2.38
CA ARG A 151 -17.15 -1.79 3.72
C ARG A 151 -16.22 -2.35 4.80
N ALA A 152 -15.92 -3.65 4.75
CA ALA A 152 -14.97 -4.25 5.69
C ALA A 152 -13.59 -3.58 5.60
N ALA A 153 -13.18 -3.14 4.40
CA ALA A 153 -11.94 -2.40 4.21
C ALA A 153 -11.99 -1.02 4.88
N ASP A 154 -13.06 -0.27 4.72
CA ASP A 154 -13.21 1.06 5.36
C ASP A 154 -13.14 0.97 6.88
N GLU A 155 -13.83 -0.02 7.47
CA GLU A 155 -13.81 -0.29 8.91
C GLU A 155 -12.42 -0.73 9.39
N GLY A 156 -11.75 -1.62 8.61
CA GLY A 156 -10.41 -2.11 8.93
C GLY A 156 -9.34 -1.03 8.85
N ILE A 157 -9.39 -0.17 7.82
CA ILE A 157 -8.51 0.98 7.65
C ILE A 157 -8.66 1.95 8.83
N THR A 158 -9.90 2.25 9.22
CA THR A 158 -10.17 3.14 10.35
C THR A 158 -9.55 2.59 11.64
N ARG A 159 -9.75 1.31 11.95
CA ARG A 159 -9.16 0.67 13.14
C ARG A 159 -7.63 0.59 13.08
N LEU A 160 -7.06 0.26 11.91
CA LEU A 160 -5.61 0.18 11.75
C LEU A 160 -4.94 1.53 11.95
N LYS A 161 -5.56 2.61 11.46
CA LYS A 161 -5.05 3.98 11.57
C LYS A 161 -4.76 4.39 13.03
N ASP A 162 -5.58 3.94 13.98
CA ASP A 162 -5.42 4.29 15.39
C ASP A 162 -4.22 3.57 16.05
N HIS A 163 -3.68 2.54 15.37
CA HIS A 163 -2.62 1.67 15.90
C HIS A 163 -1.30 1.72 15.14
N VAL A 164 -1.17 2.57 14.14
CA VAL A 164 0.09 2.80 13.41
C VAL A 164 0.56 4.25 13.60
N ASP A 165 1.86 4.49 13.43
CA ASP A 165 2.43 5.85 13.43
C ASP A 165 2.14 6.54 12.10
N THR A 166 2.31 5.81 11.01
CA THR A 166 2.02 6.27 9.65
C THR A 166 1.27 5.18 8.88
N MET A 167 0.28 5.58 8.08
CA MET A 167 -0.48 4.66 7.26
C MET A 167 -0.53 5.09 5.81
N ILE A 168 -0.05 4.20 4.94
CA ILE A 168 -0.12 4.32 3.49
C ILE A 168 -1.23 3.39 2.99
N VAL A 169 -2.25 3.96 2.36
CA VAL A 169 -3.37 3.21 1.77
C VAL A 169 -3.30 3.33 0.26
N ILE A 170 -3.25 2.19 -0.43
CA ILE A 170 -3.19 2.11 -1.89
C ILE A 170 -4.56 1.64 -2.40
N PRO A 171 -5.36 2.52 -3.04
CA PRO A 171 -6.63 2.11 -3.63
C PRO A 171 -6.38 1.30 -4.91
N ASN A 172 -6.75 0.00 -4.93
CA ASN A 172 -6.53 -0.85 -6.09
C ASN A 172 -7.22 -0.33 -7.36
N ASP A 173 -8.36 0.36 -7.24
CA ASP A 173 -9.04 0.97 -8.38
C ASP A 173 -8.17 1.98 -9.15
N ARG A 174 -7.21 2.64 -8.48
CA ARG A 174 -6.25 3.53 -9.14
C ARG A 174 -5.28 2.79 -10.04
N LEU A 175 -4.95 1.55 -9.68
CA LEU A 175 -4.07 0.70 -10.48
C LEU A 175 -4.69 0.36 -11.84
N LEU A 176 -6.02 0.35 -11.96
CA LEU A 176 -6.71 0.14 -13.24
C LEU A 176 -6.42 1.25 -14.27
N GLN A 177 -5.90 2.40 -13.84
CA GLN A 177 -5.51 3.48 -14.75
C GLN A 177 -4.12 3.27 -15.37
N VAL A 178 -3.26 2.47 -14.71
CA VAL A 178 -1.89 2.18 -15.17
C VAL A 178 -1.74 0.78 -15.75
N VAL A 179 -2.70 -0.12 -15.50
CA VAL A 179 -2.71 -1.49 -16.03
C VAL A 179 -3.32 -1.50 -17.44
N ASP A 180 -2.76 -2.30 -18.35
CA ASP A 180 -3.32 -2.50 -19.68
C ASP A 180 -4.76 -3.02 -19.58
N LYS A 181 -5.68 -2.46 -20.40
CA LYS A 181 -7.10 -2.89 -20.46
C LYS A 181 -7.30 -4.37 -20.80
N LYS A 182 -6.27 -5.02 -21.37
CA LYS A 182 -6.26 -6.45 -21.69
C LYS A 182 -5.61 -7.32 -20.60
N ALA A 183 -5.11 -6.70 -19.51
CA ALA A 183 -4.46 -7.44 -18.44
C ALA A 183 -5.44 -8.41 -17.76
N SER A 184 -4.93 -9.58 -17.36
CA SER A 184 -5.70 -10.53 -16.57
C SER A 184 -5.96 -10.02 -15.16
N VAL A 185 -6.95 -10.60 -14.48
CA VAL A 185 -7.23 -10.31 -13.07
C VAL A 185 -6.01 -10.61 -12.20
N GLU A 186 -5.30 -11.71 -12.49
CA GLU A 186 -4.06 -12.08 -11.81
C GLU A 186 -2.99 -10.99 -11.97
N SER A 187 -2.83 -10.45 -13.19
CA SER A 187 -1.91 -9.34 -13.46
C SER A 187 -2.28 -8.07 -12.67
N ALA A 188 -3.57 -7.77 -12.52
CA ALA A 188 -4.00 -6.61 -11.74
C ALA A 188 -3.64 -6.75 -10.24
N PHE A 189 -3.84 -7.94 -9.65
CA PHE A 189 -3.39 -8.21 -8.29
C PHE A 189 -1.86 -8.19 -8.17
N ALA A 190 -1.17 -8.70 -9.19
CA ALA A 190 0.29 -8.65 -9.25
C ALA A 190 0.82 -7.21 -9.19
N VAL A 191 0.15 -6.27 -9.84
CA VAL A 191 0.51 -4.84 -9.77
C VAL A 191 0.22 -4.27 -8.38
N ALA A 192 -0.89 -4.67 -7.73
CA ALA A 192 -1.16 -4.23 -6.36
C ALA A 192 -0.09 -4.69 -5.36
N ASP A 193 0.34 -5.96 -5.47
CA ASP A 193 1.43 -6.49 -4.66
C ASP A 193 2.77 -5.78 -4.96
N ASP A 194 3.01 -5.42 -6.23
CA ASP A 194 4.23 -4.70 -6.63
C ASP A 194 4.26 -3.27 -6.10
N VAL A 195 3.13 -2.58 -6.01
CA VAL A 195 3.07 -1.24 -5.40
C VAL A 195 3.34 -1.31 -3.89
N LEU A 196 2.82 -2.33 -3.18
CA LEU A 196 3.18 -2.59 -1.78
C LEU A 196 4.70 -2.82 -1.64
N ARG A 197 5.28 -3.64 -2.53
CA ARG A 197 6.72 -3.89 -2.58
C ARG A 197 7.50 -2.59 -2.78
N GLN A 198 7.14 -1.78 -3.76
CA GLN A 198 7.82 -0.52 -4.05
C GLN A 198 7.73 0.45 -2.87
N GLY A 199 6.59 0.47 -2.15
CA GLY A 199 6.41 1.30 -0.97
C GLY A 199 7.36 0.94 0.16
N ILE A 200 7.43 -0.33 0.49
CA ILE A 200 8.32 -0.82 1.55
C ILE A 200 9.78 -0.69 1.12
N GLN A 201 10.09 -1.02 -0.13
CA GLN A 201 11.43 -0.89 -0.69
C GLN A 201 11.93 0.56 -0.61
N GLY A 202 11.10 1.53 -1.01
CA GLY A 202 11.49 2.95 -1.03
C GLY A 202 11.84 3.50 0.34
N ILE A 203 11.22 2.99 1.42
CA ILE A 203 11.54 3.39 2.80
C ILE A 203 12.74 2.59 3.33
N SER A 204 12.75 1.28 3.12
CA SER A 204 13.80 0.42 3.66
C SER A 204 15.16 0.70 3.03
N GLU A 205 15.22 0.94 1.71
CA GLU A 205 16.47 1.28 1.00
C GLU A 205 17.15 2.52 1.59
N LEU A 206 16.38 3.53 2.00
CA LEU A 206 16.93 4.74 2.62
C LEU A 206 17.73 4.47 3.90
N ILE A 207 17.34 3.41 4.62
CA ILE A 207 17.93 3.05 5.92
C ILE A 207 19.00 1.98 5.75
N THR A 208 18.80 1.02 4.82
CA THR A 208 19.61 -0.19 4.73
C THR A 208 20.68 -0.15 3.67
N VAL A 209 20.52 0.70 2.63
CA VAL A 209 21.45 0.78 1.51
C VAL A 209 22.33 2.01 1.65
N PRO A 210 23.67 1.85 1.75
CA PRO A 210 24.56 2.99 1.73
C PRO A 210 24.46 3.76 0.41
N GLY A 211 24.04 5.02 0.47
CA GLY A 211 23.90 5.90 -0.67
C GLY A 211 24.96 7.01 -0.72
N LEU A 212 24.86 7.89 -1.71
CA LEU A 212 25.65 9.14 -1.76
C LEU A 212 25.22 10.11 -0.66
N ILE A 213 23.94 10.13 -0.37
CA ILE A 213 23.33 10.91 0.72
C ILE A 213 22.52 9.91 1.53
N ASN A 214 23.06 9.57 2.71
CA ASN A 214 22.43 8.65 3.62
C ASN A 214 21.51 9.39 4.56
N LEU A 215 20.34 8.81 4.78
CA LEU A 215 19.45 9.17 5.87
C LEU A 215 19.69 8.22 7.03
N ASP A 216 19.75 8.75 8.23
CA ASP A 216 19.74 7.89 9.40
C ASP A 216 18.30 7.46 9.78
N PHE A 217 18.19 6.43 10.58
CA PHE A 217 16.89 5.95 11.05
C PHE A 217 16.13 7.01 11.87
N ALA A 218 16.85 7.91 12.58
CA ALA A 218 16.23 8.95 13.37
C ALA A 218 15.52 10.00 12.49
N ASP A 219 16.08 10.30 11.32
CA ASP A 219 15.44 11.19 10.34
C ASP A 219 14.11 10.61 9.83
N VAL A 220 14.14 9.34 9.41
CA VAL A 220 12.94 8.63 8.97
C VAL A 220 11.91 8.56 10.09
N ARG A 221 12.35 8.25 11.32
CA ARG A 221 11.49 8.21 12.49
C ARG A 221 10.82 9.57 12.76
N THR A 222 11.54 10.68 12.60
CA THR A 222 11.02 12.03 12.84
C THR A 222 9.85 12.38 11.90
N ILE A 223 9.92 11.98 10.63
CA ILE A 223 8.83 12.24 9.65
C ILE A 223 7.68 11.26 9.80
N MET A 224 7.99 9.99 10.16
CA MET A 224 7.01 8.91 10.16
C MET A 224 6.30 8.72 11.51
N SER A 225 6.89 9.20 12.63
CA SER A 225 6.22 9.15 13.94
C SER A 225 5.03 10.10 13.93
N ASP A 226 3.86 9.59 14.31
CA ASP A 226 2.60 10.34 14.34
C ASP A 226 2.26 11.04 13.00
N GLY A 227 2.85 10.57 11.89
CA GLY A 227 2.63 11.10 10.55
C GLY A 227 1.20 10.90 10.03
N GLY A 228 0.43 10.05 10.67
CA GLY A 228 -0.97 9.79 10.34
C GLY A 228 -1.15 9.16 8.97
N ALA A 229 -2.04 9.71 8.15
CA ALA A 229 -2.18 9.25 6.77
C ALA A 229 -1.04 9.80 5.91
N ALA A 230 -0.42 8.91 5.16
CA ALA A 230 0.65 9.25 4.23
C ALA A 230 0.27 8.87 2.80
N LEU A 231 0.76 9.66 1.87
CA LEU A 231 0.67 9.40 0.44
C LEU A 231 2.03 8.95 -0.06
N MET A 232 2.01 8.00 -0.97
CA MET A 232 3.22 7.52 -1.63
C MET A 232 3.07 7.64 -3.14
N ALA A 233 4.13 8.14 -3.77
CA ALA A 233 4.21 8.27 -5.20
C ALA A 233 5.56 7.81 -5.73
N ILE A 234 5.56 7.28 -6.94
CA ILE A 234 6.77 6.81 -7.61
C ILE A 234 6.74 7.31 -9.04
N GLY A 235 7.85 7.92 -9.45
CA GLY A 235 8.09 8.31 -10.83
C GLY A 235 9.35 7.63 -11.36
N ARG A 236 9.37 7.29 -12.63
CA ARG A 236 10.51 6.69 -13.33
C ARG A 236 10.68 7.30 -14.70
N ALA A 237 11.90 7.65 -15.06
CA ALA A 237 12.19 8.14 -16.40
C ALA A 237 13.59 7.75 -16.84
N ARG A 238 13.81 7.80 -18.16
CA ARG A 238 15.08 7.49 -18.84
C ARG A 238 15.45 8.59 -19.81
N GLY A 239 16.73 8.67 -20.13
CA GLY A 239 17.26 9.60 -21.13
C GLY A 239 17.43 11.02 -20.63
N GLU A 240 17.41 12.00 -21.55
CA GLU A 240 17.54 13.42 -21.22
C GLU A 240 16.37 13.91 -20.36
N ASN A 241 16.64 14.76 -19.38
CA ASN A 241 15.68 15.31 -18.40
C ASN A 241 14.94 14.22 -17.56
N ARG A 242 15.58 13.06 -17.38
CA ARG A 242 15.00 11.93 -16.63
C ARG A 242 14.64 12.30 -15.18
N ALA A 243 15.44 13.13 -14.53
CA ALA A 243 15.18 13.57 -13.15
C ALA A 243 13.91 14.44 -13.06
N GLN A 244 13.79 15.43 -13.96
CA GLN A 244 12.59 16.26 -14.04
C GLN A 244 11.34 15.41 -14.33
N GLN A 245 11.41 14.57 -15.37
CA GLN A 245 10.28 13.72 -15.77
C GLN A 245 9.88 12.76 -14.66
N ALA A 246 10.82 12.13 -13.96
CA ALA A 246 10.53 11.24 -12.85
C ALA A 246 9.91 11.99 -11.67
N ALA A 247 10.40 13.21 -11.34
CA ALA A 247 9.82 14.03 -10.28
C ALA A 247 8.39 14.46 -10.61
N GLU A 248 8.14 14.96 -11.82
CA GLU A 248 6.79 15.34 -12.29
C GLU A 248 5.83 14.13 -12.28
N GLN A 249 6.28 12.96 -12.73
CA GLN A 249 5.49 11.72 -12.67
C GLN A 249 5.17 11.30 -11.24
N ALA A 250 6.11 11.46 -10.30
CA ALA A 250 5.86 11.17 -8.90
C ALA A 250 4.80 12.10 -8.32
N ILE A 251 4.93 13.42 -8.53
CA ILE A 251 4.01 14.42 -7.98
C ILE A 251 2.59 14.28 -8.58
N HIS A 252 2.49 13.94 -9.87
CA HIS A 252 1.23 13.78 -10.58
C HIS A 252 0.80 12.31 -10.71
N SER A 253 1.34 11.42 -9.87
CA SER A 253 1.07 9.99 -9.95
C SER A 253 -0.43 9.68 -9.87
N ALA A 254 -0.89 8.81 -10.75
CA ALA A 254 -2.25 8.30 -10.72
C ALA A 254 -2.59 7.51 -9.43
N LEU A 255 -1.57 7.07 -8.69
CA LEU A 255 -1.70 6.36 -7.41
C LEU A 255 -2.12 7.30 -6.27
N LEU A 256 -1.93 8.62 -6.44
CA LEU A 256 -2.32 9.60 -5.44
C LEU A 256 -3.82 9.91 -5.55
N ASP A 257 -4.54 9.72 -4.46
CA ASP A 257 -5.95 10.16 -4.34
C ASP A 257 -6.06 11.69 -4.20
N VAL A 258 -4.99 12.33 -3.71
CA VAL A 258 -4.90 13.77 -3.38
C VAL A 258 -3.54 14.29 -3.84
N SER A 259 -3.44 15.58 -4.08
CA SER A 259 -2.14 16.25 -4.32
C SER A 259 -1.25 16.17 -3.07
N ILE A 260 0.07 16.14 -3.26
CA ILE A 260 1.03 16.26 -2.15
C ILE A 260 1.10 17.69 -1.60
N GLU A 261 0.38 18.64 -2.22
CA GLU A 261 0.24 20.00 -1.73
C GLU A 261 -0.29 20.01 -0.29
N GLY A 262 0.40 20.73 0.59
CA GLY A 262 0.02 20.81 2.00
C GLY A 262 0.61 19.73 2.90
N ALA A 263 1.43 18.81 2.38
CA ALA A 263 2.20 17.89 3.22
C ALA A 263 3.21 18.66 4.08
N GLN A 264 3.25 18.36 5.37
CA GLN A 264 4.17 18.98 6.32
C GLN A 264 5.47 18.19 6.50
N GLY A 265 5.45 16.90 6.20
CA GLY A 265 6.62 16.02 6.17
C GLY A 265 6.76 15.36 4.79
N ILE A 266 7.93 15.45 4.20
CA ILE A 266 8.24 14.80 2.94
C ILE A 266 9.54 14.03 3.07
N LEU A 267 9.47 12.76 2.73
CA LEU A 267 10.61 11.89 2.55
C LEU A 267 10.68 11.54 1.06
N PHE A 268 11.76 11.90 0.38
CA PHE A 268 11.94 11.47 -0.99
C PHE A 268 13.30 10.83 -1.24
N ASN A 269 13.30 9.82 -2.08
CA ASN A 269 14.48 9.07 -2.46
C ASN A 269 14.68 9.15 -3.97
N VAL A 270 15.91 9.49 -4.37
CA VAL A 270 16.35 9.43 -5.77
C VAL A 270 17.25 8.22 -5.92
N THR A 271 16.82 7.24 -6.72
CA THR A 271 17.64 6.06 -7.04
C THR A 271 17.98 6.10 -8.52
N GLY A 272 19.25 5.99 -8.87
CA GLY A 272 19.70 6.00 -10.25
C GLY A 272 20.99 5.22 -10.46
N GLY A 273 21.41 5.07 -11.69
CA GLY A 273 22.69 4.43 -12.05
C GLY A 273 23.91 5.21 -11.59
N SER A 274 25.10 4.66 -11.81
CA SER A 274 26.37 5.30 -11.50
C SER A 274 26.64 6.59 -12.32
N ASP A 275 25.83 6.85 -13.31
CA ASP A 275 25.82 8.03 -14.18
C ASP A 275 24.95 9.17 -13.63
N MET A 276 24.25 8.95 -12.51
CA MET A 276 23.42 9.97 -11.85
C MET A 276 24.26 11.15 -11.37
N THR A 277 23.85 12.36 -11.74
CA THR A 277 24.57 13.58 -11.43
C THR A 277 23.94 14.34 -10.25
N LEU A 278 24.74 15.19 -9.59
CA LEU A 278 24.24 16.08 -8.54
C LEU A 278 23.21 17.09 -9.08
N PHE A 279 23.32 17.49 -10.34
CA PHE A 279 22.36 18.40 -10.98
C PHE A 279 20.98 17.74 -11.08
N GLU A 280 20.91 16.48 -11.49
CA GLU A 280 19.67 15.72 -11.57
C GLU A 280 19.00 15.58 -10.19
N VAL A 281 19.79 15.29 -9.15
CA VAL A 281 19.27 15.22 -7.77
C VAL A 281 18.71 16.56 -7.32
N ASN A 282 19.42 17.68 -7.60
CA ASN A 282 18.96 19.03 -7.25
C ASN A 282 17.68 19.41 -8.00
N GLU A 283 17.60 19.13 -9.30
CA GLU A 283 16.42 19.41 -10.14
C GLU A 283 15.18 18.67 -9.60
N ALA A 284 15.33 17.39 -9.28
CA ALA A 284 14.27 16.61 -8.65
C ALA A 284 13.82 17.20 -7.31
N ALA A 285 14.79 17.62 -6.47
CA ALA A 285 14.52 18.21 -5.17
C ALA A 285 13.77 19.54 -5.27
N GLU A 286 14.11 20.40 -6.25
CA GLU A 286 13.41 21.67 -6.49
C GLU A 286 11.94 21.44 -6.89
N ILE A 287 11.67 20.48 -7.75
CA ILE A 287 10.31 20.15 -8.20
C ILE A 287 9.46 19.63 -7.02
N VAL A 288 9.99 18.71 -6.21
CA VAL A 288 9.31 18.19 -5.03
C VAL A 288 9.04 19.30 -4.02
N ARG A 289 10.04 20.16 -3.76
CA ARG A 289 9.93 21.30 -2.84
C ARG A 289 8.88 22.31 -3.29
N ALA A 290 8.80 22.61 -4.58
CA ALA A 290 7.83 23.54 -5.13
C ALA A 290 6.36 23.07 -4.95
N SER A 291 6.17 21.78 -4.79
CA SER A 291 4.85 21.14 -4.59
C SER A 291 4.49 20.90 -3.13
N ALA A 292 5.41 21.17 -2.19
CA ALA A 292 5.23 20.96 -0.76
C ALA A 292 4.69 22.22 -0.06
N HIS A 293 4.25 22.05 1.22
CA HIS A 293 3.99 23.20 2.07
C HIS A 293 5.29 24.03 2.27
N PRO A 294 5.26 25.38 2.30
CA PRO A 294 6.46 26.20 2.48
C PRO A 294 7.29 25.85 3.71
N ASP A 295 6.65 25.43 4.79
CA ASP A 295 7.29 25.06 6.05
C ASP A 295 7.48 23.53 6.18
N ALA A 296 7.33 22.77 5.10
CA ALA A 296 7.48 21.32 5.14
C ALA A 296 8.90 20.90 5.55
N ASN A 297 8.98 19.92 6.45
CA ASN A 297 10.23 19.22 6.73
C ASN A 297 10.51 18.24 5.59
N ILE A 298 11.52 18.54 4.77
CA ILE A 298 11.88 17.74 3.60
C ILE A 298 13.20 17.02 3.88
N ILE A 299 13.14 15.71 3.87
CA ILE A 299 14.30 14.82 4.02
C ILE A 299 14.49 14.06 2.71
N PHE A 300 15.72 14.04 2.19
CA PHE A 300 16.00 13.33 0.95
C PHE A 300 17.23 12.44 1.03
N GLY A 301 17.16 11.32 0.30
CA GLY A 301 18.27 10.42 0.08
C GLY A 301 18.60 10.25 -1.40
N ALA A 302 19.84 9.86 -1.67
CA ALA A 302 20.30 9.53 -3.01
C ALA A 302 21.06 8.22 -3.00
N VAL A 303 20.53 7.21 -3.70
CA VAL A 303 21.07 5.85 -3.75
C VAL A 303 21.54 5.52 -5.17
N ILE A 304 22.73 4.94 -5.28
CA ILE A 304 23.24 4.42 -6.56
C ILE A 304 22.90 2.93 -6.63
N ASP A 305 22.15 2.56 -7.66
CA ASP A 305 21.89 1.19 -8.06
C ASP A 305 22.53 0.93 -9.42
N PRO A 306 23.63 0.17 -9.48
CA PRO A 306 24.33 -0.09 -10.76
C PRO A 306 23.46 -0.82 -11.80
N SER A 307 22.36 -1.45 -11.39
CA SER A 307 21.43 -2.13 -12.30
C SER A 307 20.52 -1.15 -13.05
N MET A 308 20.40 0.09 -12.60
CA MET A 308 19.55 1.15 -13.16
C MET A 308 20.31 2.04 -14.15
N ALA A 309 20.99 1.43 -15.14
CA ALA A 309 21.65 2.20 -16.20
C ALA A 309 20.63 3.10 -16.93
N ASP A 310 20.95 4.40 -17.07
CA ASP A 310 20.14 5.41 -17.78
C ASP A 310 18.73 5.63 -17.26
N GLU A 311 18.38 5.10 -16.08
CA GLU A 311 17.07 5.29 -15.44
C GLU A 311 17.21 6.00 -14.09
N ILE A 312 16.28 6.91 -13.80
CA ILE A 312 16.09 7.47 -12.46
C ILE A 312 14.71 7.08 -11.96
N ARG A 313 14.66 6.64 -10.70
CA ARG A 313 13.45 6.39 -9.94
C ARG A 313 13.38 7.37 -8.78
N ILE A 314 12.27 8.07 -8.65
CA ILE A 314 12.00 8.97 -7.54
C ILE A 314 10.81 8.41 -6.76
N THR A 315 11.03 8.14 -5.48
CA THR A 315 9.98 7.73 -4.55
C THR A 315 9.73 8.88 -3.58
N VAL A 316 8.50 9.35 -3.50
CA VAL A 316 8.07 10.43 -2.60
C VAL A 316 7.07 9.87 -1.60
N ILE A 317 7.29 10.14 -0.33
CA ILE A 317 6.35 9.84 0.75
C ILE A 317 6.03 11.15 1.44
N ALA A 318 4.75 11.52 1.44
CA ALA A 318 4.25 12.76 1.98
C ALA A 318 3.34 12.46 3.18
N THR A 319 3.57 13.13 4.31
CA THR A 319 2.88 12.93 5.59
C THR A 319 2.40 14.27 6.17
N GLY A 320 1.64 14.23 7.24
CA GLY A 320 1.24 15.43 7.97
C GLY A 320 0.22 16.29 7.23
N PHE A 321 -0.71 15.67 6.52
CA PHE A 321 -1.80 16.40 5.88
C PHE A 321 -2.82 16.87 6.91
N ASP A 322 -3.14 18.18 6.91
CA ASP A 322 -4.26 18.69 7.67
C ASP A 322 -5.57 18.01 7.25
N ALA A 323 -6.43 17.71 8.22
CA ALA A 323 -7.71 17.02 7.98
C ALA A 323 -8.61 17.75 6.94
N ALA A 324 -8.40 19.05 6.73
CA ALA A 324 -9.10 19.87 5.74
C ALA A 324 -8.64 19.60 4.29
N HIS A 325 -7.42 19.14 4.06
CA HIS A 325 -6.87 18.88 2.72
C HIS A 325 -7.20 17.47 2.19
N MET A 326 -7.65 16.56 3.04
CA MET A 326 -8.08 15.22 2.64
C MET A 326 -9.49 15.16 2.01
N GLN A 327 -10.14 16.31 1.75
CA GLN A 327 -11.39 16.31 1.01
C GLN A 327 -11.11 16.03 -0.46
N ARG A 328 -11.56 14.86 -0.91
CA ARG A 328 -11.52 14.35 -2.28
C ARG A 328 -11.85 15.44 -3.29
N ARG A 329 -10.98 15.66 -4.28
CA ARG A 329 -11.42 16.28 -5.55
C ARG A 329 -12.51 15.39 -6.15
N PRO A 330 -13.73 15.91 -6.39
CA PRO A 330 -14.72 15.14 -7.11
C PRO A 330 -14.15 14.82 -8.50
N ALA A 331 -14.21 13.55 -8.89
CA ALA A 331 -13.86 13.13 -10.24
C ALA A 331 -14.63 14.00 -11.24
N THR A 332 -13.91 14.84 -11.97
CA THR A 332 -14.47 15.65 -13.05
C THR A 332 -14.83 14.70 -14.18
N THR A 333 -16.06 14.21 -14.16
CA THR A 333 -16.70 13.62 -15.33
C THR A 333 -16.85 14.75 -16.35
N ALA A 334 -15.95 14.78 -17.32
CA ALA A 334 -16.08 15.62 -18.49
C ALA A 334 -17.25 15.10 -19.35
N ALA A 335 -18.47 15.44 -18.95
CA ALA A 335 -19.63 15.39 -19.82
C ALA A 335 -19.76 16.79 -20.46
N GLN A 336 -19.19 16.95 -21.65
CA GLN A 336 -19.52 18.03 -22.53
C GLN A 336 -20.99 17.85 -22.99
N SER A 337 -21.92 18.50 -22.27
CA SER A 337 -23.26 18.71 -22.79
C SER A 337 -23.25 19.98 -23.63
N THR A 338 -23.26 19.81 -24.95
CA THR A 338 -23.60 20.82 -25.93
C THR A 338 -24.97 21.38 -25.59
N ARG A 339 -25.04 22.63 -25.12
CA ARG A 339 -26.29 23.41 -25.03
C ARG A 339 -26.69 23.81 -26.43
N LEU A 340 -27.81 23.27 -26.90
CA LEU A 340 -28.58 23.88 -27.97
C LEU A 340 -29.72 24.69 -27.33
N ASP A 341 -29.70 25.96 -27.66
CA ASP A 341 -30.65 26.98 -27.24
C ASP A 341 -32.06 26.77 -27.82
N GLY A 342 -33.08 27.16 -27.07
CA GLY A 342 -34.26 27.77 -27.59
C GLY A 342 -35.55 26.92 -27.67
N ARG A 343 -36.43 27.02 -26.68
CA ARG A 343 -37.78 27.59 -26.82
C ARG A 343 -38.66 27.36 -25.59
N GLN A 344 -39.15 28.44 -25.07
CA GLN A 344 -40.28 28.48 -24.13
C GLN A 344 -41.55 27.91 -24.77
N GLN A 345 -42.30 27.08 -24.02
CA GLN A 345 -43.78 27.15 -24.01
C GLN A 345 -44.39 26.29 -22.89
N SER A 346 -45.11 26.98 -22.05
CA SER A 346 -46.39 26.69 -21.36
C SER A 346 -46.67 25.32 -20.74
N SER A 347 -46.93 25.43 -19.45
CA SER A 347 -47.59 24.52 -18.50
C SER A 347 -48.93 23.93 -19.00
N GLN A 348 -49.07 22.60 -18.84
CA GLN A 348 -50.35 21.95 -18.49
C GLN A 348 -50.09 20.59 -17.79
N PRO A 349 -50.97 20.15 -16.87
CA PRO A 349 -50.69 19.02 -15.97
C PRO A 349 -50.97 17.65 -16.62
N ALA A 350 -50.19 16.65 -16.21
CA ALA A 350 -50.28 15.26 -16.68
C ALA A 350 -51.48 14.51 -16.09
N PRO A 351 -52.12 13.62 -16.84
CA PRO A 351 -53.06 12.63 -16.29
C PRO A 351 -52.34 11.35 -15.90
N THR A 352 -52.81 10.79 -14.80
CA THR A 352 -52.49 9.53 -14.15
C THR A 352 -52.56 8.29 -15.04
N GLY A 353 -51.55 7.42 -14.91
CA GLY A 353 -51.72 5.96 -14.93
C GLY A 353 -51.88 5.28 -16.29
N GLN A 354 -50.77 4.77 -16.84
CA GLN A 354 -50.80 3.59 -17.68
C GLN A 354 -49.57 2.68 -17.33
N THR A 355 -49.86 1.54 -16.72
CA THR A 355 -48.96 0.42 -16.58
C THR A 355 -48.70 -0.21 -17.93
N ILE A 356 -47.45 -0.20 -18.35
CA ILE A 356 -46.99 -0.92 -19.55
C ILE A 356 -46.81 -2.40 -19.18
N PRO A 357 -47.49 -3.36 -19.80
CA PRO A 357 -47.27 -4.77 -19.51
C PRO A 357 -45.95 -5.23 -20.13
N PHE A 358 -45.09 -5.83 -19.26
CA PHE A 358 -43.91 -6.53 -19.72
C PHE A 358 -44.33 -7.82 -20.47
N PRO A 359 -43.76 -8.12 -21.66
CA PRO A 359 -44.04 -9.36 -22.35
C PRO A 359 -43.46 -10.55 -21.53
N SER A 360 -44.34 -11.41 -21.03
CA SER A 360 -43.97 -12.68 -20.42
C SER A 360 -43.48 -13.64 -21.50
N ARG A 361 -42.18 -13.80 -21.62
CA ARG A 361 -41.58 -14.90 -22.39
C ARG A 361 -41.72 -16.17 -21.60
N THR A 362 -42.56 -17.08 -22.08
CA THR A 362 -42.63 -18.48 -21.65
C THR A 362 -41.41 -19.22 -22.19
N PHE A 363 -40.50 -19.61 -21.30
CA PHE A 363 -39.32 -20.42 -21.66
C PHE A 363 -39.77 -21.90 -21.78
N LYS A 364 -39.36 -22.55 -22.87
CA LYS A 364 -39.59 -24.00 -23.05
C LYS A 364 -38.56 -24.79 -22.23
N ARG A 365 -38.98 -25.97 -21.75
CA ARG A 365 -38.23 -26.84 -20.84
C ARG A 365 -36.87 -27.37 -21.35
N GLU A 366 -36.53 -27.08 -22.60
CA GLU A 366 -35.35 -27.62 -23.31
C GLU A 366 -34.21 -26.59 -23.53
N ASP A 367 -34.33 -25.35 -23.03
CA ASP A 367 -33.28 -24.33 -23.15
C ASP A 367 -32.15 -24.61 -22.12
N LEU A 368 -31.11 -25.30 -22.59
CA LEU A 368 -29.93 -25.66 -21.80
C LEU A 368 -29.05 -24.45 -21.44
N ASP A 369 -29.26 -23.33 -22.12
CA ASP A 369 -28.50 -22.07 -21.90
C ASP A 369 -28.99 -21.26 -20.70
N VAL A 370 -30.03 -21.68 -20.01
CA VAL A 370 -30.56 -21.01 -18.82
C VAL A 370 -29.90 -21.57 -17.55
N PRO A 371 -29.25 -20.77 -16.72
CA PRO A 371 -28.62 -21.23 -15.49
C PRO A 371 -29.57 -21.97 -14.54
N ALA A 372 -29.08 -23.00 -13.88
CA ALA A 372 -29.88 -23.96 -13.09
C ALA A 372 -30.73 -23.33 -11.97
N PHE A 373 -30.30 -22.15 -11.43
CA PHE A 373 -31.03 -21.43 -10.38
C PHE A 373 -32.29 -20.72 -10.90
N ILE A 374 -32.40 -20.42 -12.20
CA ILE A 374 -33.57 -19.82 -12.83
C ILE A 374 -34.59 -20.95 -13.13
N ARG A 375 -34.12 -22.14 -13.46
CA ARG A 375 -34.98 -23.32 -13.74
C ARG A 375 -35.77 -23.81 -12.51
N LYS A 376 -35.24 -23.61 -11.30
CA LYS A 376 -35.92 -24.06 -10.06
C LYS A 376 -37.12 -23.19 -9.66
N ARG A 377 -37.18 -21.93 -10.05
CA ARG A 377 -38.26 -20.99 -9.70
C ARG A 377 -39.55 -21.18 -10.52
N VAL A 378 -39.51 -21.94 -11.60
CA VAL A 378 -40.69 -22.18 -12.50
C VAL A 378 -41.49 -23.44 -12.08
N ASN A 379 -40.95 -24.26 -11.18
CA ASN A 379 -41.60 -25.52 -10.73
C ASN A 379 -42.38 -25.39 -9.42
N GLU A 380 -42.50 -24.20 -8.81
CA GLU A 380 -43.24 -23.98 -7.55
C GLU A 380 -44.49 -23.10 -7.74
N LYS A 381 -45.16 -23.18 -8.91
CA LYS A 381 -46.52 -22.65 -9.10
C LYS A 381 -47.37 -23.66 -9.84
#